data_7bf5a2dc1f66ba4d3cc86812a7f2bf4a
#
_entry.id   7bf5a2dc1f66ba4d3cc86812a7f2bf4a
#
_cell.length_a   1.000
_cell.length_b   1.000
_cell.length_c   1.000
_cell.angle_alpha   90.00
_cell.angle_beta   90.00
_cell.angle_gamma   90.00
#
_symmetry.space_group_name_H-M   'P 1'
#
loop_
_entity.id
_entity.type
_entity.pdbx_description
1 polymer ?
#
loop_
_entity_poly.entity_id
_entity_poly.type
_entity_poly.pdbx_seq_one_letter_code
_entity_poly.pdbx_strand_id
1 'polypeptide(L)'
;DTFRTLTLIDGQKISEQKSMSGASILIDPNSIERIEVIKGPASVLYGSDALGGVVNIITKKGSKKPFEAEGSVAWNGAGHGWAETISLGGTYKGLNYHLDAGYQSHGNIKTPLGYQKGTDFRQKNASAFLSYDFNEHFTAGLRADTFDSDINSSSWEYEQDPNSEFFVRIPKWKRDKVALFAEGKNLNEYLTRLRWDGYWQKNHKNMRNYVSQPQGPMKVVPILTPITESNLTEQVFRLTG
;
A
#
# COMPACT_ATOMS: atom_id res chain seq x y z
N ASP A 1 -4.63 -17.43 -2.18
CA ASP A 1 -3.55 -17.39 -3.19
C ASP A 1 -3.37 -15.94 -3.67
N THR A 2 -2.31 -15.28 -3.22
CA THR A 2 -2.02 -13.86 -3.49
C THR A 2 -1.81 -13.56 -4.97
N PHE A 3 -1.44 -14.54 -5.80
CA PHE A 3 -1.24 -14.38 -7.24
C PHE A 3 -2.53 -14.31 -8.05
N ARG A 4 -3.64 -14.80 -7.50
CA ARG A 4 -4.95 -14.85 -8.17
C ARG A 4 -5.95 -13.83 -7.61
N THR A 5 -5.56 -13.08 -6.59
CA THR A 5 -6.41 -12.06 -5.96
C THR A 5 -5.92 -10.68 -6.38
N LEU A 6 -6.79 -9.91 -7.00
CA LEU A 6 -6.51 -8.54 -7.37
C LEU A 6 -6.66 -7.63 -6.16
N THR A 7 -5.63 -6.83 -5.88
CA THR A 7 -5.70 -5.80 -4.85
C THR A 7 -5.82 -4.43 -5.49
N LEU A 8 -6.78 -3.66 -5.00
CA LEU A 8 -7.07 -2.29 -5.44
C LEU A 8 -6.94 -1.33 -4.24
N ILE A 9 -6.57 -0.10 -4.52
CA ILE A 9 -6.74 1.04 -3.60
C ILE A 9 -7.67 2.03 -4.28
N ASP A 10 -8.82 2.32 -3.65
CA ASP A 10 -9.88 3.18 -4.21
C ASP A 10 -10.34 2.75 -5.62
N GLY A 11 -10.36 1.44 -5.87
CA GLY A 11 -10.73 0.87 -7.16
C GLY A 11 -9.65 0.93 -8.24
N GLN A 12 -8.44 1.37 -7.92
CA GLN A 12 -7.31 1.48 -8.83
C GLN A 12 -6.30 0.37 -8.58
N LYS A 13 -5.80 -0.26 -9.65
CA LYS A 13 -4.84 -1.36 -9.54
C LYS A 13 -3.54 -0.90 -8.89
N ILE A 14 -2.97 -1.78 -8.07
CA ILE A 14 -1.62 -1.62 -7.53
C ILE A 14 -0.70 -2.48 -8.39
N SER A 15 0.13 -1.84 -9.23
CA SER A 15 1.08 -2.57 -10.06
C SER A 15 2.25 -3.10 -9.25
N GLU A 16 2.78 -4.26 -9.67
CA GLU A 16 4.08 -4.85 -9.29
C GLU A 16 4.37 -5.06 -7.80
N GLN A 17 3.35 -5.18 -6.97
CA GLN A 17 3.54 -5.59 -5.59
C GLN A 17 3.56 -7.11 -5.41
N LYS A 18 3.31 -7.85 -6.48
CA LYS A 18 3.34 -9.31 -6.51
C LYS A 18 4.79 -9.79 -6.66
N SER A 19 5.54 -9.83 -5.59
CA SER A 19 6.82 -10.54 -5.59
C SER A 19 6.87 -11.48 -4.41
N MET A 20 6.98 -12.76 -4.66
CA MET A 20 7.07 -13.84 -3.68
C MET A 20 5.91 -13.86 -2.65
N SER A 21 5.67 -14.95 -1.97
CA SER A 21 4.62 -15.10 -0.98
C SER A 21 4.69 -13.99 0.08
N GLY A 22 3.69 -13.11 0.14
CA GLY A 22 3.57 -12.10 1.18
C GLY A 22 4.00 -10.68 0.79
N ALA A 23 3.79 -10.27 -0.47
CA ALA A 23 4.03 -8.88 -0.86
C ALA A 23 3.24 -7.90 0.01
N SER A 24 3.95 -7.02 0.69
CA SER A 24 3.36 -5.96 1.50
C SER A 24 2.56 -5.01 0.61
N ILE A 25 1.34 -4.70 1.01
CA ILE A 25 0.60 -3.59 0.44
C ILE A 25 1.19 -2.32 1.02
N LEU A 26 1.78 -1.47 0.15
CA LEU A 26 2.41 -0.23 0.59
C LEU A 26 1.35 0.84 0.86
N ILE A 27 0.66 0.72 1.98
CA ILE A 27 -0.35 1.67 2.45
C ILE A 27 -0.28 1.77 3.98
N ASP A 28 -0.50 2.97 4.51
CA ASP A 28 -0.67 3.14 5.95
C ASP A 28 -2.03 2.58 6.39
N PRO A 29 -2.07 1.66 7.36
CA PRO A 29 -3.32 1.18 7.93
C PRO A 29 -4.22 2.31 8.46
N ASN A 30 -3.65 3.39 8.97
CA ASN A 30 -4.40 4.52 9.51
C ASN A 30 -5.11 5.35 8.43
N SER A 31 -4.67 5.27 7.17
CA SER A 31 -5.34 5.90 6.02
C SER A 31 -6.55 5.09 5.51
N ILE A 32 -6.74 3.86 6.01
CA ILE A 32 -7.81 2.97 5.56
C ILE A 32 -9.12 3.31 6.28
N GLU A 33 -10.18 3.50 5.51
CA GLU A 33 -11.55 3.62 6.02
C GLU A 33 -12.20 2.23 6.19
N ARG A 34 -12.11 1.38 5.15
CA ARG A 34 -12.63 0.02 5.13
C ARG A 34 -11.99 -0.83 4.03
N ILE A 35 -12.17 -2.13 4.13
CA ILE A 35 -11.74 -3.09 3.12
C ILE A 35 -12.96 -3.83 2.58
N GLU A 36 -13.11 -3.82 1.27
CA GLU A 36 -14.17 -4.51 0.54
C GLU A 36 -13.60 -5.76 -0.13
N VAL A 37 -14.23 -6.91 0.08
CA VAL A 37 -13.77 -8.19 -0.47
C VAL A 37 -14.85 -8.80 -1.35
N ILE A 38 -14.54 -9.00 -2.63
CA ILE A 38 -15.36 -9.72 -3.58
C ILE A 38 -14.75 -11.12 -3.74
N LYS A 39 -15.49 -12.14 -3.33
CA LYS A 39 -15.06 -13.55 -3.43
C LYS A 39 -15.50 -14.13 -4.77
N GLY A 40 -14.64 -14.97 -5.34
CA GLY A 40 -14.90 -15.65 -6.60
C GLY A 40 -14.39 -14.87 -7.83
N PRO A 41 -14.59 -15.42 -9.03
CA PRO A 41 -14.07 -14.85 -10.26
C PRO A 41 -14.77 -13.53 -10.57
N ALA A 42 -13.99 -12.46 -10.58
CA ALA A 42 -14.43 -11.10 -10.92
C ALA A 42 -13.74 -10.57 -12.19
N SER A 43 -13.23 -11.48 -13.02
CA SER A 43 -12.44 -11.15 -14.21
C SER A 43 -13.22 -10.36 -15.27
N VAL A 44 -14.53 -10.49 -15.30
CA VAL A 44 -15.41 -9.72 -16.20
C VAL A 44 -15.35 -8.22 -15.88
N LEU A 45 -15.24 -7.85 -14.59
CA LEU A 45 -15.23 -6.47 -14.14
C LEU A 45 -13.83 -5.89 -13.99
N TYR A 46 -12.83 -6.73 -13.67
CA TYR A 46 -11.51 -6.29 -13.25
C TYR A 46 -10.34 -6.90 -14.05
N GLY A 47 -10.64 -7.72 -15.05
CA GLY A 47 -9.65 -8.38 -15.91
C GLY A 47 -9.08 -9.69 -15.33
N SER A 48 -8.12 -10.27 -16.06
CA SER A 48 -7.56 -11.61 -15.79
C SER A 48 -6.93 -11.79 -14.39
N ASP A 49 -6.52 -10.71 -13.75
CA ASP A 49 -5.87 -10.77 -12.43
C ASP A 49 -6.83 -11.08 -11.28
N ALA A 50 -8.14 -11.02 -11.53
CA ALA A 50 -9.19 -11.19 -10.52
C ALA A 50 -9.83 -12.59 -10.54
N LEU A 51 -9.07 -13.64 -10.84
CA LEU A 51 -9.57 -15.03 -10.90
C LEU A 51 -10.00 -15.57 -9.52
N GLY A 52 -9.31 -15.20 -8.47
CA GLY A 52 -9.60 -15.65 -7.10
C GLY A 52 -10.46 -14.67 -6.29
N GLY A 53 -10.65 -13.48 -6.81
CA GLY A 53 -11.40 -12.41 -6.15
C GLY A 53 -10.70 -11.06 -6.20
N VAL A 54 -11.34 -10.07 -5.55
CA VAL A 54 -10.83 -8.69 -5.46
C VAL A 54 -10.85 -8.23 -4.02
N VAL A 55 -9.75 -7.62 -3.59
CA VAL A 55 -9.65 -6.88 -2.34
C VAL A 55 -9.50 -5.40 -2.67
N ASN A 56 -10.49 -4.59 -2.34
CA ASN A 56 -10.47 -3.16 -2.58
C ASN A 56 -10.33 -2.41 -1.25
N ILE A 57 -9.23 -1.72 -1.08
CA ILE A 57 -8.93 -0.93 0.10
C ILE A 57 -9.47 0.48 -0.15
N ILE A 58 -10.46 0.89 0.64
CA ILE A 58 -11.04 2.22 0.58
C ILE A 58 -10.35 3.10 1.61
N THR A 59 -9.87 4.22 1.15
CA THR A 59 -9.14 5.18 1.98
C THR A 59 -10.06 6.29 2.50
N LYS A 60 -9.69 6.90 3.61
CA LYS A 60 -10.39 8.03 4.21
C LYS A 60 -10.46 9.22 3.23
N LYS A 61 -11.61 9.90 3.17
CA LYS A 61 -11.88 10.97 2.18
C LYS A 61 -12.29 12.31 2.80
N GLY A 62 -12.30 12.39 4.10
CA GLY A 62 -12.74 13.57 4.81
C GLY A 62 -13.39 13.20 6.12
N SER A 63 -14.02 14.17 6.77
CA SER A 63 -14.76 14.02 8.02
C SER A 63 -16.10 14.72 7.89
N LYS A 64 -17.07 14.33 8.71
CA LYS A 64 -18.37 15.05 8.80
C LYS A 64 -18.25 16.43 9.47
N LYS A 65 -17.13 16.70 10.13
CA LYS A 65 -16.83 17.98 10.77
C LYS A 65 -16.10 18.91 9.81
N PRO A 66 -16.21 20.24 9.99
CA PRO A 66 -15.41 21.19 9.22
C PRO A 66 -13.90 20.98 9.37
N PHE A 67 -13.48 20.52 10.55
CA PHE A 67 -12.09 20.19 10.87
C PHE A 67 -12.04 19.08 11.92
N GLU A 68 -11.18 18.11 11.69
CA GLU A 68 -10.84 17.06 12.63
C GLU A 68 -9.35 16.74 12.52
N ALA A 69 -8.70 16.56 13.66
CA ALA A 69 -7.30 16.16 13.73
C ALA A 69 -7.17 14.96 14.67
N GLU A 70 -6.36 14.01 14.27
CA GLU A 70 -6.05 12.82 15.06
C GLU A 70 -4.53 12.59 15.03
N GLY A 71 -3.96 12.19 16.14
CA GLY A 71 -2.58 11.79 16.25
C GLY A 71 -2.45 10.55 17.12
N SER A 72 -1.55 9.66 16.75
CA SER A 72 -1.23 8.50 17.57
C SER A 72 0.28 8.27 17.66
N VAL A 73 0.71 7.77 18.82
CA VAL A 73 2.06 7.29 19.06
C VAL A 73 1.93 5.91 19.69
N ALA A 74 2.57 4.92 19.12
CA ALA A 74 2.58 3.56 19.63
C ALA A 74 4.01 3.07 19.82
N TRP A 75 4.21 2.30 20.89
CA TRP A 75 5.45 1.61 21.18
C TRP A 75 5.26 0.10 21.09
N ASN A 76 6.16 -0.57 20.38
CA ASN A 76 6.19 -2.02 20.29
C ASN A 76 7.43 -2.56 21.00
N GLY A 77 7.23 -3.19 22.15
CA GLY A 77 8.32 -3.71 22.98
C GLY A 77 9.05 -4.93 22.39
N ALA A 78 8.41 -5.69 21.50
CA ALA A 78 9.02 -6.88 20.90
C ALA A 78 10.21 -6.56 19.98
N GLY A 79 10.19 -5.40 19.35
CA GLY A 79 11.27 -4.95 18.46
C GLY A 79 11.79 -3.56 18.80
N HIS A 80 11.48 -3.03 19.99
CA HIS A 80 11.81 -1.65 20.37
C HIS A 80 11.40 -0.63 19.30
N GLY A 81 10.18 -0.81 18.79
CA GLY A 81 9.67 -0.07 17.65
C GLY A 81 8.78 1.09 18.05
N TRP A 82 8.76 2.13 17.21
CA TRP A 82 7.88 3.28 17.30
C TRP A 82 7.00 3.38 16.07
N ALA A 83 5.75 3.76 16.27
CA ALA A 83 4.85 4.16 15.20
C ALA A 83 4.18 5.49 15.57
N GLU A 84 4.27 6.46 14.69
CA GLU A 84 3.73 7.79 14.84
C GLU A 84 2.86 8.10 13.64
N THR A 85 1.65 8.61 13.89
CA THR A 85 0.74 9.02 12.81
C THR A 85 0.08 10.34 13.18
N ILE A 86 -0.17 11.13 12.16
CA ILE A 86 -0.99 12.32 12.24
C ILE A 86 -1.94 12.34 11.06
N SER A 87 -3.20 12.68 11.30
CA SER A 87 -4.19 12.90 10.25
C SER A 87 -4.99 14.16 10.51
N LEU A 88 -5.33 14.85 9.42
CA LEU A 88 -6.17 16.04 9.41
C LEU A 88 -7.26 15.83 8.38
N GLY A 89 -8.49 16.11 8.69
CA GLY A 89 -9.60 15.93 7.76
C GLY A 89 -10.75 16.87 8.06
N GLY A 90 -11.60 17.06 7.07
CA GLY A 90 -12.78 17.87 7.23
C GLY A 90 -13.61 18.01 5.97
N THR A 91 -14.80 18.59 6.18
CA THR A 91 -15.71 19.00 5.09
C THR A 91 -16.22 20.39 5.39
N TYR A 92 -16.01 21.32 4.49
CA TYR A 92 -16.44 22.71 4.64
C TYR A 92 -16.87 23.31 3.29
N LYS A 93 -18.12 23.73 3.19
CA LYS A 93 -18.69 24.40 1.99
C LYS A 93 -18.36 23.68 0.68
N GLY A 94 -18.56 22.36 0.64
CA GLY A 94 -18.31 21.54 -0.55
C GLY A 94 -16.86 21.08 -0.70
N LEU A 95 -15.90 21.63 0.06
CA LEU A 95 -14.54 21.13 0.09
C LEU A 95 -14.45 19.95 1.06
N ASN A 96 -14.01 18.79 0.58
CA ASN A 96 -13.66 17.63 1.39
C ASN A 96 -12.14 17.44 1.33
N TYR A 97 -11.51 17.27 2.47
CA TYR A 97 -10.07 17.07 2.54
C TYR A 97 -9.69 16.04 3.59
N HIS A 98 -8.63 15.31 3.33
CA HIS A 98 -7.97 14.42 4.27
C HIS A 98 -6.48 14.36 3.97
N LEU A 99 -5.67 14.62 4.99
CA LEU A 99 -4.22 14.59 4.94
C LEU A 99 -3.74 13.64 6.02
N ASP A 100 -2.84 12.75 5.71
CA ASP A 100 -2.20 11.89 6.71
C ASP A 100 -0.70 11.77 6.45
N ALA A 101 0.04 11.56 7.52
CA ALA A 101 1.44 11.22 7.51
C ALA A 101 1.76 10.25 8.62
N GLY A 102 2.66 9.31 8.36
CA GLY A 102 3.08 8.31 9.32
C GLY A 102 4.56 7.98 9.20
N TYR A 103 5.12 7.62 10.32
CA TYR A 103 6.45 7.07 10.43
C TYR A 103 6.43 5.86 11.35
N GLN A 104 7.09 4.78 10.94
CA GLN A 104 7.25 3.60 11.75
C GLN A 104 8.67 3.08 11.65
N SER A 105 9.23 2.73 12.78
CA SER A 105 10.51 2.02 12.87
C SER A 105 10.38 0.83 13.80
N HIS A 106 11.08 -0.24 13.48
CA HIS A 106 11.10 -1.46 14.26
C HIS A 106 12.50 -2.05 14.19
N GLY A 107 13.07 -2.35 15.34
CA GLY A 107 14.32 -3.11 15.42
C GLY A 107 14.09 -4.60 15.22
N ASN A 108 15.11 -5.39 15.42
CA ASN A 108 15.01 -6.85 15.31
C ASN A 108 13.99 -7.42 16.28
N ILE A 109 13.16 -8.35 15.80
CA ILE A 109 12.10 -8.98 16.59
C ILE A 109 12.73 -9.81 17.72
N LYS A 110 12.26 -9.58 18.94
CA LYS A 110 12.62 -10.39 20.10
C LYS A 110 11.77 -11.65 20.13
N THR A 111 12.41 -12.80 20.15
CA THR A 111 11.79 -14.12 20.27
C THR A 111 12.16 -14.75 21.62
N PRO A 112 11.55 -15.84 22.05
CA PRO A 112 11.99 -16.60 23.24
C PRO A 112 13.44 -17.09 23.17
N LEU A 113 14.01 -17.25 21.97
CA LEU A 113 15.38 -17.69 21.72
C LEU A 113 16.38 -16.51 21.57
N GLY A 114 15.91 -15.26 21.62
CA GLY A 114 16.74 -14.08 21.46
C GLY A 114 16.20 -13.13 20.38
N TYR A 115 17.07 -12.23 19.90
CA TYR A 115 16.71 -11.32 18.81
C TYR A 115 16.96 -11.97 17.46
N GLN A 116 15.92 -12.06 16.64
CA GLN A 116 16.02 -12.49 15.25
C GLN A 116 16.64 -11.38 14.41
N LYS A 117 17.92 -11.52 14.08
CA LYS A 117 18.65 -10.53 13.27
C LYS A 117 18.07 -10.41 11.86
N GLY A 118 18.10 -9.20 11.29
CA GLY A 118 17.60 -8.96 9.95
C GLY A 118 16.08 -8.99 9.83
N THR A 119 15.37 -8.54 10.86
CA THR A 119 13.91 -8.37 10.87
C THR A 119 13.52 -6.92 11.15
N ASP A 120 14.48 -6.02 11.16
CA ASP A 120 14.25 -4.58 11.33
C ASP A 120 13.65 -3.96 10.07
N PHE A 121 12.83 -2.95 10.27
CA PHE A 121 12.28 -2.17 9.17
C PHE A 121 12.05 -0.72 9.56
N ARG A 122 11.99 0.13 8.56
CA ARG A 122 11.53 1.52 8.66
C ARG A 122 10.60 1.82 7.50
N GLN A 123 9.54 2.57 7.79
CA GLN A 123 8.64 3.05 6.76
C GLN A 123 8.18 4.45 7.08
N LYS A 124 7.89 5.20 6.04
CA LYS A 124 7.28 6.52 6.09
C LYS A 124 6.28 6.65 4.96
N ASN A 125 5.21 7.35 5.24
CA ASN A 125 4.14 7.57 4.28
C ASN A 125 3.54 8.95 4.47
N ALA A 126 2.97 9.46 3.41
CA ALA A 126 2.09 10.61 3.46
C ALA A 126 1.03 10.46 2.38
N SER A 127 -0.19 10.92 2.65
CA SER A 127 -1.24 11.00 1.65
C SER A 127 -2.05 12.28 1.79
N ALA A 128 -2.62 12.71 0.67
CA ALA A 128 -3.51 13.85 0.57
C ALA A 128 -4.70 13.49 -0.31
N PHE A 129 -5.90 13.77 0.16
CA PHE A 129 -7.14 13.72 -0.59
C PHE A 129 -7.80 15.09 -0.55
N LEU A 130 -8.19 15.58 -1.70
CA LEU A 130 -8.95 16.82 -1.85
C LEU A 130 -10.07 16.60 -2.86
N SER A 131 -11.30 16.99 -2.54
CA SER A 131 -12.39 17.02 -3.50
C SER A 131 -13.28 18.23 -3.26
N TYR A 132 -13.94 18.67 -4.30
CA TYR A 132 -14.89 19.75 -4.23
C TYR A 132 -16.21 19.33 -4.87
N ASP A 133 -17.29 19.48 -4.10
CA ASP A 133 -18.66 19.28 -4.53
C ASP A 133 -19.17 20.61 -5.15
N PHE A 134 -19.13 20.71 -6.47
CA PHE A 134 -19.60 21.91 -7.20
C PHE A 134 -21.11 22.14 -7.02
N ASN A 135 -21.85 21.03 -6.95
CA ASN A 135 -23.26 20.96 -6.63
C ASN A 135 -23.62 19.52 -6.21
N GLU A 136 -24.89 19.21 -6.01
CA GLU A 136 -25.40 17.88 -5.63
C GLU A 136 -25.14 16.78 -6.68
N HIS A 137 -24.84 17.18 -7.94
CA HIS A 137 -24.60 16.24 -9.03
C HIS A 137 -23.13 16.07 -9.38
N PHE A 138 -22.29 17.08 -9.18
CA PHE A 138 -20.91 17.08 -9.67
C PHE A 138 -19.87 17.26 -8.58
N THR A 139 -18.93 16.31 -8.53
CA THR A 139 -17.76 16.32 -7.66
C THR A 139 -16.51 16.08 -8.50
N ALA A 140 -15.44 16.80 -8.24
CA ALA A 140 -14.12 16.47 -8.76
C ALA A 140 -13.08 16.54 -7.65
N GLY A 141 -11.97 15.83 -7.82
CA GLY A 141 -10.94 15.80 -6.80
C GLY A 141 -9.65 15.16 -7.25
N LEU A 142 -8.71 15.18 -6.33
CA LEU A 142 -7.38 14.59 -6.49
C LEU A 142 -6.99 13.79 -5.25
N ARG A 143 -6.12 12.83 -5.47
CA ARG A 143 -5.41 12.10 -4.43
C ARG A 143 -3.95 11.99 -4.79
N ALA A 144 -3.09 12.21 -3.82
CA ALA A 144 -1.66 11.93 -3.94
C ALA A 144 -1.23 11.11 -2.73
N ASP A 145 -0.41 10.09 -2.94
CA ASP A 145 0.18 9.30 -1.86
C ASP A 145 1.62 8.91 -2.17
N THR A 146 2.44 8.88 -1.14
CA THR A 146 3.80 8.37 -1.17
C THR A 146 4.02 7.40 -0.03
N PHE A 147 4.74 6.34 -0.32
CA PHE A 147 5.13 5.33 0.66
C PHE A 147 6.59 4.94 0.40
N ASP A 148 7.42 4.93 1.42
CA ASP A 148 8.84 4.58 1.33
C ASP A 148 9.20 3.68 2.50
N SER A 149 9.80 2.53 2.21
CA SER A 149 10.19 1.54 3.22
C SER A 149 11.57 0.97 2.97
N ASP A 150 12.27 0.67 4.07
CA ASP A 150 13.50 -0.11 4.16
C ASP A 150 13.17 -1.32 5.03
N ILE A 151 13.24 -2.51 4.45
CA ILE A 151 12.80 -3.75 5.09
C ILE A 151 13.91 -4.77 5.04
N ASN A 152 14.22 -5.37 6.18
CA ASN A 152 15.04 -6.54 6.29
C ASN A 152 14.15 -7.73 6.68
N SER A 153 14.41 -8.90 6.11
CA SER A 153 13.72 -10.14 6.40
C SER A 153 14.70 -11.30 6.38
N SER A 154 14.75 -12.03 7.49
CA SER A 154 15.48 -13.28 7.59
C SER A 154 14.53 -14.44 7.83
N SER A 155 14.88 -15.65 7.36
CA SER A 155 14.11 -16.83 7.69
C SER A 155 14.45 -17.32 9.11
N TRP A 156 13.46 -17.95 9.77
CA TRP A 156 13.65 -18.59 11.07
C TRP A 156 14.71 -19.72 11.02
N GLU A 157 14.85 -20.39 9.90
CA GLU A 157 15.83 -21.48 9.68
C GLU A 157 17.28 -21.00 9.80
N TYR A 158 17.52 -19.72 9.58
CA TYR A 158 18.82 -19.08 9.78
C TYR A 158 19.35 -19.20 11.22
N GLU A 159 18.48 -19.16 12.23
CA GLU A 159 18.89 -19.28 13.64
C GLU A 159 19.16 -20.72 14.07
N GLN A 160 18.64 -21.72 13.34
CA GLN A 160 18.79 -23.14 13.67
C GLN A 160 19.99 -23.80 13.01
N ASP A 161 20.43 -23.29 11.88
CA ASP A 161 21.63 -23.75 11.17
C ASP A 161 22.56 -22.55 10.91
N PRO A 162 23.63 -22.39 11.73
CA PRO A 162 24.61 -21.31 11.57
C PRO A 162 25.34 -21.32 10.22
N ASN A 163 25.22 -22.42 9.45
CA ASN A 163 25.84 -22.59 8.14
C ASN A 163 24.91 -22.27 6.99
N SER A 164 23.59 -22.07 7.25
CA SER A 164 22.64 -21.71 6.21
C SER A 164 22.13 -20.28 6.44
N GLU A 165 22.50 -19.37 5.57
CA GLU A 165 22.04 -17.97 5.60
C GLU A 165 21.05 -17.73 4.46
N PHE A 166 19.79 -17.52 4.77
CA PHE A 166 18.84 -16.92 3.85
C PHE A 166 18.37 -15.58 4.42
N PHE A 167 18.74 -14.52 3.71
CA PHE A 167 18.48 -13.16 4.15
C PHE A 167 18.05 -12.30 2.94
N VAL A 168 16.96 -11.58 3.10
CA VAL A 168 16.46 -10.64 2.10
C VAL A 168 16.53 -9.23 2.65
N ARG A 169 17.17 -8.36 1.90
CA ARG A 169 17.21 -6.93 2.20
C ARG A 169 16.52 -6.14 1.09
N ILE A 170 15.58 -5.29 1.46
CA ILE A 170 14.91 -4.35 0.56
C ILE A 170 15.23 -2.93 1.06
N PRO A 171 16.42 -2.39 0.72
CA PRO A 171 16.87 -1.10 1.24
C PRO A 171 16.04 0.07 0.72
N LYS A 172 15.24 -0.15 -0.31
CA LYS A 172 14.30 0.82 -0.81
C LYS A 172 13.14 0.14 -1.52
N TRP A 173 11.95 0.39 -1.02
CA TRP A 173 10.70 0.06 -1.69
C TRP A 173 9.79 1.28 -1.61
N LYS A 174 9.70 2.04 -2.71
CA LYS A 174 8.98 3.29 -2.77
C LYS A 174 7.85 3.21 -3.78
N ARG A 175 6.70 3.78 -3.43
CA ARG A 175 5.60 4.03 -4.34
C ARG A 175 5.18 5.49 -4.22
N ASP A 176 5.08 6.17 -5.35
CA ASP A 176 4.47 7.48 -5.50
C ASP A 176 3.26 7.34 -6.43
N LYS A 177 2.13 7.93 -6.06
CA LYS A 177 0.89 7.87 -6.84
C LYS A 177 0.18 9.21 -6.81
N VAL A 178 -0.37 9.59 -7.96
CA VAL A 178 -1.27 10.74 -8.10
C VAL A 178 -2.48 10.28 -8.91
N ALA A 179 -3.66 10.60 -8.44
CA ALA A 179 -4.92 10.28 -9.09
C ALA A 179 -5.83 11.52 -9.14
N LEU A 180 -6.54 11.66 -10.25
CA LEU A 180 -7.59 12.64 -10.45
C LEU A 180 -8.90 11.89 -10.68
N PHE A 181 -10.00 12.45 -10.24
CA PHE A 181 -11.32 11.91 -10.54
C PHE A 181 -12.34 13.02 -10.77
N ALA A 182 -13.34 12.69 -11.57
CA ALA A 182 -14.55 13.49 -11.74
C ALA A 182 -15.76 12.56 -11.71
N GLU A 183 -16.82 12.97 -11.03
CA GLU A 183 -18.01 12.17 -10.82
C GLU A 183 -19.26 13.00 -11.00
N GLY A 184 -20.19 12.45 -11.80
CA GLY A 184 -21.56 12.94 -11.92
C GLY A 184 -22.53 11.92 -11.32
N LYS A 185 -23.49 12.38 -10.54
CA LYS A 185 -24.54 11.57 -9.89
C LYS A 185 -25.92 12.06 -10.25
N ASN A 186 -26.89 11.13 -10.31
CA ASN A 186 -28.30 11.45 -10.60
C ASN A 186 -28.45 12.32 -11.85
N LEU A 187 -27.75 11.94 -12.93
CA LEU A 187 -27.70 12.72 -14.17
C LEU A 187 -29.02 12.66 -14.94
N ASN A 188 -29.65 11.48 -14.97
CA ASN A 188 -31.03 11.26 -15.49
C ASN A 188 -31.56 9.92 -15.01
N GLU A 189 -32.79 9.54 -15.47
CA GLU A 189 -33.46 8.28 -15.07
C GLU A 189 -32.69 7.01 -15.48
N TYR A 190 -31.87 7.07 -16.53
CA TYR A 190 -31.14 5.92 -17.07
C TYR A 190 -29.64 5.92 -16.69
N LEU A 191 -29.09 7.07 -16.31
CA LEU A 191 -27.69 7.22 -15.96
C LEU A 191 -27.59 7.85 -14.57
N THR A 192 -27.52 6.99 -13.57
CA THR A 192 -27.48 7.41 -12.16
C THR A 192 -26.08 7.85 -11.73
N ARG A 193 -25.04 7.35 -12.42
CA ARG A 193 -23.67 7.69 -12.08
C ARG A 193 -22.73 7.58 -13.29
N LEU A 194 -21.92 8.61 -13.47
CA LEU A 194 -20.79 8.62 -14.40
C LEU A 194 -19.54 8.99 -13.61
N ARG A 195 -18.50 8.19 -13.70
CA ARG A 195 -17.23 8.47 -13.04
C ARG A 195 -16.06 8.26 -13.99
N TRP A 196 -15.16 9.22 -14.00
CA TRP A 196 -13.85 9.14 -14.61
C TRP A 196 -12.77 9.17 -13.53
N ASP A 197 -11.80 8.27 -13.63
CA ASP A 197 -10.60 8.21 -12.81
C ASP A 197 -9.38 8.15 -13.75
N GLY A 198 -8.41 9.03 -13.53
CA GLY A 198 -7.09 8.97 -14.17
C GLY A 198 -6.01 8.94 -13.11
N TYR A 199 -5.05 8.05 -13.20
CA TYR A 199 -3.96 7.99 -12.24
C TYR A 199 -2.64 7.64 -12.88
N TRP A 200 -1.58 8.10 -12.21
CA TRP A 200 -0.20 7.75 -12.47
C TRP A 200 0.43 7.21 -11.20
N GLN A 201 1.20 6.15 -11.34
CA GLN A 201 1.91 5.50 -10.24
C GLN A 201 3.33 5.15 -10.67
N LYS A 202 4.29 5.45 -9.81
CA LYS A 202 5.68 5.00 -9.94
C LYS A 202 6.05 4.13 -8.75
N ASN A 203 6.59 2.94 -9.03
CA ASN A 203 7.19 2.06 -8.04
C ASN A 203 8.69 1.96 -8.29
N HIS A 204 9.45 1.97 -7.20
CA HIS A 204 10.87 1.71 -7.20
C HIS A 204 11.17 0.68 -6.12
N LYS A 205 11.72 -0.46 -6.51
CA LYS A 205 12.09 -1.54 -5.60
C LYS A 205 13.52 -1.96 -5.82
N ASN A 206 14.32 -1.90 -4.76
CA ASN A 206 15.67 -2.46 -4.71
C ASN A 206 15.64 -3.65 -3.75
N MET A 207 15.93 -4.84 -4.24
CA MET A 207 15.91 -6.06 -3.43
C MET A 207 17.24 -6.79 -3.59
N ARG A 208 17.77 -7.28 -2.48
CA ARG A 208 19.01 -8.06 -2.43
C ARG A 208 18.73 -9.35 -1.65
N ASN A 209 18.99 -10.47 -2.30
CA ASN A 209 18.88 -11.79 -1.69
C ASN A 209 20.28 -12.30 -1.36
N TYR A 210 20.45 -12.79 -0.16
CA TYR A 210 21.67 -13.42 0.30
C TYR A 210 21.36 -14.88 0.62
N VAL A 211 22.08 -15.80 -0.01
CA VAL A 211 21.93 -17.24 0.22
C VAL A 211 23.30 -17.81 0.47
N SER A 212 23.52 -18.51 1.58
CA SER A 212 24.70 -19.34 1.80
C SER A 212 24.29 -20.81 1.90
N GLN A 213 25.10 -21.69 1.33
CA GLN A 213 24.91 -23.14 1.44
C GLN A 213 26.01 -23.79 2.26
N PRO A 214 25.68 -24.83 3.07
CA PRO A 214 26.57 -25.36 4.11
C PRO A 214 27.70 -26.30 3.63
N GLN A 215 27.96 -26.47 2.34
CA GLN A 215 29.00 -27.40 1.88
C GLN A 215 30.18 -26.68 1.21
N GLY A 216 31.24 -26.44 1.99
CA GLY A 216 32.55 -25.97 1.53
C GLY A 216 32.84 -24.53 1.92
N PRO A 217 34.07 -24.01 1.64
CA PRO A 217 34.46 -22.64 1.95
C PRO A 217 33.81 -21.67 0.94
N MET A 218 32.49 -21.65 0.87
CA MET A 218 31.77 -20.80 -0.05
C MET A 218 31.52 -19.44 0.58
N LYS A 219 32.01 -18.44 -0.10
CA LYS A 219 31.65 -17.04 0.14
C LYS A 219 30.16 -16.86 -0.11
N VAL A 220 29.48 -16.17 0.79
CA VAL A 220 28.12 -15.65 0.57
C VAL A 220 28.10 -14.88 -0.74
N VAL A 221 27.42 -15.41 -1.74
CA VAL A 221 27.27 -14.72 -3.03
C VAL A 221 25.92 -13.99 -2.97
N PRO A 222 25.92 -12.65 -2.97
CA PRO A 222 24.68 -11.93 -3.10
C PRO A 222 24.10 -12.18 -4.50
N ILE A 223 22.92 -12.80 -4.56
CA ILE A 223 22.15 -12.81 -5.80
C ILE A 223 21.51 -11.44 -5.91
N LEU A 224 22.12 -10.57 -6.70
CA LEU A 224 21.58 -9.25 -6.99
C LEU A 224 20.34 -9.42 -7.86
N THR A 225 19.18 -9.19 -7.28
CA THR A 225 17.96 -8.96 -8.06
C THR A 225 18.04 -7.57 -8.67
N PRO A 226 17.72 -7.38 -9.95
CA PRO A 226 17.78 -6.07 -10.58
C PRO A 226 16.85 -5.09 -9.86
N ILE A 227 17.26 -3.82 -9.82
CA ILE A 227 16.41 -2.72 -9.37
C ILE A 227 15.23 -2.66 -10.32
N THR A 228 14.02 -2.82 -9.79
CA THR A 228 12.81 -2.76 -10.59
C THR A 228 12.19 -1.37 -10.46
N GLU A 229 12.04 -0.69 -11.58
CA GLU A 229 11.25 0.52 -11.70
C GLU A 229 10.06 0.26 -12.62
N SER A 230 8.87 0.61 -12.17
CA SER A 230 7.68 0.54 -13.01
C SER A 230 6.88 1.82 -12.91
N ASN A 231 6.37 2.23 -14.06
CA ASN A 231 5.43 3.33 -14.20
C ASN A 231 4.10 2.76 -14.70
N LEU A 232 3.03 3.11 -14.04
CA LEU A 232 1.67 2.79 -14.47
C LEU A 232 0.88 4.08 -14.66
N THR A 233 0.31 4.24 -15.84
CA THR A 233 -0.67 5.29 -16.13
C THR A 233 -1.93 4.63 -16.65
N GLU A 234 -3.07 4.91 -16.05
CA GLU A 234 -4.35 4.33 -16.44
C GLU A 234 -5.47 5.37 -16.36
N GLN A 235 -6.42 5.27 -17.28
CA GLN A 235 -7.68 6.02 -17.24
C GLN A 235 -8.83 5.02 -17.23
N VAL A 236 -9.76 5.20 -16.32
CA VAL A 236 -10.91 4.32 -16.13
C VAL A 236 -12.20 5.12 -16.17
N PHE A 237 -13.12 4.71 -17.03
CA PHE A 237 -14.50 5.24 -17.08
C PHE A 237 -15.45 4.21 -16.48
N ARG A 238 -16.32 4.64 -15.61
CA ARG A 238 -17.36 3.80 -15.01
C ARG A 238 -18.72 4.45 -15.21
N LEU A 239 -19.63 3.67 -15.76
CA LEU A 239 -21.03 4.02 -15.96
C LEU A 239 -21.88 3.11 -15.09
N THR A 240 -22.89 3.64 -14.45
CA THR A 240 -23.90 2.87 -13.70
C THR A 240 -25.28 3.47 -14.02
N GLY A 241 -26.17 2.61 -14.48
CA GLY A 241 -27.59 2.89 -14.68
C GLY A 241 -28.43 2.38 -13.53
#